data_03e75073761fa88321fa29029d611c5e
#
_entry.id   03e75073761fa88321fa29029d611c5e
#
_cell.length_a   1.000
_cell.length_b   1.000
_cell.length_c   1.000
_cell.angle_alpha   90.00
_cell.angle_beta   90.00
_cell.angle_gamma   90.00
#
_symmetry.space_group_name_H-M   'P 1'
#
loop_
_entity.id
_entity.type
_entity.pdbx_description
1 polymer ?
#
loop_
_entity_poly.entity_id
_entity_poly.type
_entity_poly.pdbx_seq_one_letter_code
_entity_poly.pdbx_strand_id
1 'polypeptide(L)'
;MGKTLAEKIWAEHVVSSTAGEPDLLYIDLHLIHEVTSPQAFDGLRLANRKVRRPDLTIATEDHNVPTLNIDKPIADPVSKLQVDTLRKNCAEFGVRIHSLGDVEQGIVHVVGPQLGITQPGMTIVCGDSHTSTHGAFGALAFGIGTSEVEHVLATQTLPLIRPKTMAINVEGTLKPGVTSKDIILAVIAKIGTGGGQGYVLEYRGSAIRALSMEARMTICNMSIEAGARAGLIAPDQTTFDYVKGKPHAPTGADWDLALAYWKTLVTDNDAKFDKEINLNADELAPFVTWGTNPGQGLPLSASVPNPAEISNAEDRGAAERALEYMDLKPGTPLKSIKVDTVFLGSCTNGRIEDLRSAAEIIKGKKIATSLRLLVVPGSARVRLQAESEGLDKIFLDAGAEWRSAGCSMCLGMNPDQLKPGERAASTSNRNFEGRQGKGGRTHLVSPLVAAATALKGTLASPADL
;
A
#
# COMPACT_ATOMS: atom_id res chain seq x y z
N MET A 1 9.06 -29.24 -15.27
CA MET A 1 9.66 -27.98 -14.78
C MET A 1 8.67 -27.37 -13.81
N GLY A 2 9.12 -27.11 -12.60
CA GLY A 2 8.26 -26.54 -11.56
C GLY A 2 7.75 -25.15 -11.92
N LYS A 3 6.68 -24.72 -11.28
CA LYS A 3 6.04 -23.43 -11.48
C LYS A 3 6.23 -22.51 -10.27
N THR A 4 6.44 -21.22 -10.51
CA THR A 4 6.36 -20.19 -9.48
C THR A 4 4.92 -20.02 -9.02
N LEU A 5 4.71 -19.40 -7.85
CA LEU A 5 3.37 -19.09 -7.35
C LEU A 5 2.55 -18.27 -8.36
N ALA A 6 3.16 -17.23 -8.95
CA ALA A 6 2.50 -16.42 -9.98
C ALA A 6 2.06 -17.25 -11.20
N GLU A 7 2.90 -18.19 -11.63
CA GLU A 7 2.59 -19.08 -12.76
C GLU A 7 1.47 -20.08 -12.46
N LYS A 8 1.37 -20.56 -11.22
CA LYS A 8 0.28 -21.44 -10.77
C LYS A 8 -1.05 -20.70 -10.84
N ILE A 9 -1.11 -19.52 -10.19
CA ILE A 9 -2.34 -18.71 -10.17
C ILE A 9 -2.73 -18.31 -11.60
N TRP A 10 -1.78 -17.85 -12.40
CA TRP A 10 -2.04 -17.50 -13.80
C TRP A 10 -2.67 -18.65 -14.56
N ALA A 11 -2.07 -19.85 -14.52
CA ALA A 11 -2.54 -21.01 -15.25
C ALA A 11 -3.95 -21.46 -14.89
N GLU A 12 -4.37 -21.25 -13.64
CA GLU A 12 -5.70 -21.60 -13.14
C GLU A 12 -6.78 -20.60 -13.58
N HIS A 13 -6.39 -19.36 -13.96
CA HIS A 13 -7.32 -18.29 -14.32
C HIS A 13 -7.38 -18.00 -15.81
N VAL A 14 -6.58 -18.67 -16.65
CA VAL A 14 -6.64 -18.50 -18.10
C VAL A 14 -7.95 -19.09 -18.65
N VAL A 15 -8.80 -18.23 -19.19
CA VAL A 15 -10.06 -18.60 -19.87
C VAL A 15 -9.81 -18.94 -21.32
N SER A 16 -8.91 -18.18 -21.98
CA SER A 16 -8.54 -18.38 -23.38
C SER A 16 -7.10 -17.90 -23.61
N SER A 17 -6.36 -18.64 -24.42
CA SER A 17 -4.99 -18.31 -24.80
C SER A 17 -4.79 -18.61 -26.26
N THR A 18 -4.27 -17.64 -27.01
CA THR A 18 -3.93 -17.77 -28.44
C THR A 18 -2.47 -17.39 -28.64
N ALA A 19 -1.71 -18.18 -29.33
CA ALA A 19 -0.28 -17.92 -29.54
C ALA A 19 -0.06 -16.54 -30.20
N GLY A 20 0.75 -15.72 -29.54
CA GLY A 20 1.08 -14.34 -29.96
C GLY A 20 0.10 -13.26 -29.51
N GLU A 21 -0.96 -13.61 -28.80
CA GLU A 21 -1.95 -12.69 -28.23
C GLU A 21 -1.90 -12.69 -26.69
N PRO A 22 -2.44 -11.66 -26.02
CA PRO A 22 -2.63 -11.68 -24.58
C PRO A 22 -3.53 -12.83 -24.12
N ASP A 23 -3.22 -13.46 -22.99
CA ASP A 23 -4.11 -14.41 -22.35
C ASP A 23 -5.34 -13.67 -21.78
N LEU A 24 -6.53 -14.26 -21.91
CA LEU A 24 -7.73 -13.77 -21.26
C LEU A 24 -7.84 -14.40 -19.88
N LEU A 25 -7.67 -13.61 -18.81
CA LEU A 25 -7.77 -14.07 -17.44
C LEU A 25 -9.16 -13.81 -16.87
N TYR A 26 -9.68 -14.78 -16.10
CA TYR A 26 -10.82 -14.57 -15.20
C TYR A 26 -10.38 -13.76 -13.98
N ILE A 27 -11.24 -12.87 -13.48
CA ILE A 27 -11.01 -12.03 -12.30
C ILE A 27 -11.96 -12.46 -11.18
N ASP A 28 -11.42 -12.92 -10.05
CA ASP A 28 -12.22 -13.39 -8.92
C ASP A 28 -12.83 -12.25 -8.11
N LEU A 29 -12.10 -11.12 -8.01
CA LEU A 29 -12.55 -9.97 -7.22
C LEU A 29 -12.21 -8.66 -7.92
N HIS A 30 -13.22 -7.82 -8.11
CA HIS A 30 -13.06 -6.47 -8.61
C HIS A 30 -13.38 -5.46 -7.51
N LEU A 31 -12.37 -4.72 -7.07
CA LEU A 31 -12.52 -3.63 -6.12
C LEU A 31 -12.62 -2.30 -6.87
N ILE A 32 -13.53 -1.44 -6.48
CA ILE A 32 -13.73 -0.13 -7.11
C ILE A 32 -13.88 0.99 -6.08
N HIS A 33 -13.55 2.20 -6.49
CA HIS A 33 -13.68 3.41 -5.68
C HIS A 33 -14.09 4.62 -6.55
N GLU A 34 -14.30 5.78 -5.93
CA GLU A 34 -14.90 6.94 -6.58
C GLU A 34 -14.04 7.61 -7.66
N VAL A 35 -12.71 7.38 -7.69
CA VAL A 35 -11.82 8.12 -8.60
C VAL A 35 -11.80 7.51 -10.01
N THR A 36 -11.71 6.19 -10.14
CA THR A 36 -11.46 5.50 -11.42
C THR A 36 -12.69 4.81 -12.00
N SER A 37 -13.81 4.75 -11.27
CA SER A 37 -15.01 4.03 -11.70
C SER A 37 -16.05 4.85 -12.49
N PRO A 38 -16.18 6.19 -12.35
CA PRO A 38 -17.29 6.92 -12.98
C PRO A 38 -17.37 6.72 -14.50
N GLN A 39 -16.27 6.91 -15.21
CA GLN A 39 -16.20 6.74 -16.66
C GLN A 39 -16.42 5.30 -17.13
N ALA A 40 -15.99 4.32 -16.31
CA ALA A 40 -16.23 2.90 -16.61
C ALA A 40 -17.74 2.57 -16.60
N PHE A 41 -18.49 3.08 -15.64
CA PHE A 41 -19.95 2.94 -15.61
C PHE A 41 -20.65 3.70 -16.75
N ASP A 42 -20.14 4.86 -17.16
CA ASP A 42 -20.64 5.57 -18.32
C ASP A 42 -20.45 4.75 -19.62
N GLY A 43 -19.30 4.11 -19.77
CA GLY A 43 -19.05 3.18 -20.88
C GLY A 43 -20.04 2.01 -20.91
N LEU A 44 -20.35 1.41 -19.75
CA LEU A 44 -21.37 0.35 -19.66
C LEU A 44 -22.75 0.85 -20.12
N ARG A 45 -23.16 2.08 -19.71
CA ARG A 45 -24.45 2.68 -20.16
C ARG A 45 -24.48 2.87 -21.66
N LEU A 46 -23.43 3.47 -22.22
CA LEU A 46 -23.33 3.72 -23.67
C LEU A 46 -23.36 2.40 -24.47
N ALA A 47 -22.75 1.36 -23.98
CA ALA A 47 -22.75 0.03 -24.59
C ALA A 47 -23.99 -0.81 -24.25
N ASN A 48 -24.94 -0.28 -23.47
CA ASN A 48 -26.13 -0.99 -22.95
C ASN A 48 -25.76 -2.32 -22.26
N ARG A 49 -24.70 -2.32 -21.46
CA ARG A 49 -24.19 -3.48 -20.71
C ARG A 49 -24.50 -3.35 -19.22
N LYS A 50 -24.63 -4.49 -18.57
CA LYS A 50 -24.74 -4.60 -17.11
C LYS A 50 -23.40 -5.01 -16.51
N VAL A 51 -23.23 -4.81 -15.20
CA VAL A 51 -22.13 -5.43 -14.47
C VAL A 51 -22.33 -6.95 -14.49
N ARG A 52 -21.32 -7.67 -14.96
CA ARG A 52 -21.39 -9.12 -15.17
C ARG A 52 -21.53 -9.90 -13.86
N ARG A 53 -20.76 -9.53 -12.86
CA ARG A 53 -20.69 -10.18 -11.53
C ARG A 53 -20.72 -9.14 -10.42
N PRO A 54 -21.88 -8.55 -10.13
CA PRO A 54 -22.00 -7.59 -9.04
C PRO A 54 -21.71 -8.20 -7.66
N ASP A 55 -21.85 -9.51 -7.52
CA ASP A 55 -21.48 -10.29 -6.33
C ASP A 55 -19.96 -10.42 -6.11
N LEU A 56 -19.14 -10.25 -7.15
CA LEU A 56 -17.68 -10.23 -7.11
C LEU A 56 -17.10 -8.81 -7.27
N THR A 57 -17.95 -7.79 -7.22
CA THR A 57 -17.55 -6.39 -7.32
C THR A 57 -17.92 -5.66 -6.04
N ILE A 58 -16.96 -4.99 -5.42
CA ILE A 58 -17.17 -4.28 -4.15
C ILE A 58 -16.60 -2.87 -4.26
N ALA A 59 -17.39 -1.89 -3.86
CA ALA A 59 -17.04 -0.49 -3.85
C ALA A 59 -16.78 0.01 -2.41
N THR A 60 -15.87 0.98 -2.28
CA THR A 60 -15.69 1.77 -1.06
C THR A 60 -15.38 3.22 -1.39
N GLU A 61 -15.71 4.12 -0.47
CA GLU A 61 -15.38 5.54 -0.56
C GLU A 61 -14.14 5.79 0.30
N ASP A 62 -13.00 6.16 -0.32
CA ASP A 62 -11.74 6.24 0.42
C ASP A 62 -10.80 7.38 0.00
N HIS A 63 -10.82 7.83 -1.26
CA HIS A 63 -9.86 8.80 -1.80
C HIS A 63 -10.27 10.25 -1.55
N ASN A 64 -11.52 10.61 -1.85
CA ASN A 64 -12.04 11.98 -1.81
C ASN A 64 -12.86 12.27 -0.54
N VAL A 65 -12.84 11.36 0.42
CA VAL A 65 -13.59 11.53 1.67
C VAL A 65 -12.82 12.38 2.67
N PRO A 66 -13.53 13.24 3.45
CA PRO A 66 -12.91 13.97 4.55
C PRO A 66 -12.56 13.02 5.71
N THR A 67 -11.55 13.39 6.49
CA THR A 67 -11.14 12.68 7.72
C THR A 67 -11.60 13.40 8.99
N LEU A 68 -12.20 14.58 8.84
CA LEU A 68 -12.85 15.38 9.89
C LEU A 68 -14.29 15.70 9.52
N ASN A 69 -15.15 15.81 10.53
CA ASN A 69 -16.56 16.18 10.35
C ASN A 69 -17.26 15.33 9.28
N ILE A 70 -17.04 14.01 9.34
CA ILE A 70 -17.58 13.05 8.34
C ILE A 70 -19.11 12.98 8.32
N ASP A 71 -19.76 13.52 9.34
CA ASP A 71 -21.20 13.72 9.49
C ASP A 71 -21.75 14.89 8.66
N LYS A 72 -20.86 15.77 8.17
CA LYS A 72 -21.22 16.92 7.35
C LYS A 72 -21.07 16.63 5.86
N PRO A 73 -21.81 17.35 4.99
CA PRO A 73 -21.61 17.25 3.55
C PRO A 73 -20.15 17.52 3.14
N ILE A 74 -19.64 16.78 2.16
CA ILE A 74 -18.31 17.02 1.58
C ILE A 74 -18.28 18.43 1.00
N ALA A 75 -17.36 19.28 1.48
CA ALA A 75 -17.31 20.69 1.15
C ALA A 75 -16.76 20.96 -0.27
N ASP A 76 -15.78 20.16 -0.71
CA ASP A 76 -15.25 20.28 -2.07
C ASP A 76 -16.25 19.72 -3.09
N PRO A 77 -16.69 20.52 -4.08
CA PRO A 77 -17.73 20.11 -5.01
C PRO A 77 -17.30 19.00 -5.97
N VAL A 78 -16.01 18.90 -6.30
CA VAL A 78 -15.49 17.85 -7.19
C VAL A 78 -15.45 16.52 -6.44
N SER A 79 -14.90 16.51 -5.24
CA SER A 79 -14.88 15.33 -4.36
C SER A 79 -16.29 14.84 -4.08
N LYS A 80 -17.22 15.76 -3.75
CA LYS A 80 -18.64 15.44 -3.54
C LYS A 80 -19.27 14.79 -4.76
N LEU A 81 -19.05 15.36 -5.95
CA LEU A 81 -19.60 14.82 -7.20
C LEU A 81 -19.09 13.40 -7.48
N GLN A 82 -17.81 13.13 -7.26
CA GLN A 82 -17.23 11.79 -7.47
C GLN A 82 -17.82 10.75 -6.51
N VAL A 83 -17.94 11.09 -5.23
CA VAL A 83 -18.55 10.22 -4.22
C VAL A 83 -20.03 9.96 -4.52
N ASP A 84 -20.81 11.01 -4.81
CA ASP A 84 -22.23 10.88 -5.15
C ASP A 84 -22.43 10.06 -6.44
N THR A 85 -21.53 10.21 -7.42
CA THR A 85 -21.55 9.43 -8.67
C THR A 85 -21.28 7.95 -8.41
N LEU A 86 -20.30 7.61 -7.55
CA LEU A 86 -20.06 6.22 -7.16
C LEU A 86 -21.31 5.60 -6.52
N ARG A 87 -21.93 6.28 -5.55
CA ARG A 87 -23.17 5.83 -4.88
C ARG A 87 -24.29 5.57 -5.88
N LYS A 88 -24.53 6.53 -6.80
CA LYS A 88 -25.52 6.38 -7.86
C LYS A 88 -25.23 5.19 -8.75
N ASN A 89 -23.99 5.02 -9.20
CA ASN A 89 -23.57 3.91 -10.05
C ASN A 89 -23.77 2.56 -9.34
N CYS A 90 -23.32 2.45 -8.10
CA CYS A 90 -23.50 1.23 -7.32
C CYS A 90 -24.98 0.85 -7.14
N ALA A 91 -25.85 1.83 -6.85
CA ALA A 91 -27.28 1.61 -6.74
C ALA A 91 -27.90 1.16 -8.07
N GLU A 92 -27.53 1.78 -9.20
CA GLU A 92 -28.05 1.47 -10.53
C GLU A 92 -27.63 0.07 -11.02
N PHE A 93 -26.38 -0.31 -10.78
CA PHE A 93 -25.80 -1.56 -11.29
C PHE A 93 -25.83 -2.72 -10.27
N GLY A 94 -26.36 -2.50 -9.07
CA GLY A 94 -26.49 -3.52 -8.03
C GLY A 94 -25.16 -3.90 -7.38
N VAL A 95 -24.19 -3.00 -7.35
CA VAL A 95 -22.88 -3.21 -6.72
C VAL A 95 -22.94 -2.85 -5.24
N ARG A 96 -22.39 -3.71 -4.38
CA ARG A 96 -22.25 -3.44 -2.94
C ARG A 96 -21.26 -2.30 -2.71
N ILE A 97 -21.60 -1.36 -1.84
CA ILE A 97 -20.76 -0.22 -1.49
C ILE A 97 -20.64 -0.03 0.02
N HIS A 98 -19.44 0.27 0.49
CA HIS A 98 -19.14 0.73 1.85
C HIS A 98 -18.95 2.25 1.82
N SER A 99 -20.00 2.96 2.17
CA SER A 99 -20.03 4.43 2.13
C SER A 99 -19.43 5.07 3.38
N LEU A 100 -19.02 6.33 3.28
CA LEU A 100 -18.54 7.14 4.40
C LEU A 100 -19.56 7.10 5.56
N GLY A 101 -19.09 6.72 6.74
CA GLY A 101 -19.92 6.51 7.92
C GLY A 101 -20.34 5.05 8.16
N ASP A 102 -20.16 4.15 7.18
CA ASP A 102 -20.32 2.71 7.37
C ASP A 102 -19.18 2.15 8.23
N VAL A 103 -19.48 1.22 9.12
CA VAL A 103 -18.49 0.54 9.96
C VAL A 103 -17.47 -0.27 9.14
N GLU A 104 -17.83 -0.68 7.93
CA GLU A 104 -16.95 -1.41 7.00
C GLU A 104 -16.26 -0.49 5.99
N GLN A 105 -16.51 0.83 6.04
CA GLN A 105 -15.83 1.80 5.17
C GLN A 105 -14.34 1.91 5.52
N GLY A 106 -13.53 2.13 4.51
CA GLY A 106 -12.10 2.38 4.65
C GLY A 106 -11.37 2.32 3.32
N ILE A 107 -10.07 2.44 3.40
CA ILE A 107 -9.19 2.33 2.23
C ILE A 107 -9.39 0.94 1.59
N VAL A 108 -9.62 0.91 0.29
CA VAL A 108 -9.99 -0.30 -0.46
C VAL A 108 -9.03 -1.48 -0.19
N HIS A 109 -7.73 -1.23 -0.07
CA HIS A 109 -6.71 -2.26 0.20
C HIS A 109 -6.57 -2.62 1.70
N VAL A 110 -7.34 -1.99 2.58
CA VAL A 110 -7.50 -2.37 3.99
C VAL A 110 -8.80 -3.14 4.18
N VAL A 111 -9.88 -2.71 3.53
CA VAL A 111 -11.21 -3.31 3.63
C VAL A 111 -11.22 -4.76 3.14
N GLY A 112 -10.67 -5.04 1.95
CA GLY A 112 -10.63 -6.38 1.37
C GLY A 112 -10.02 -7.44 2.30
N PRO A 113 -8.77 -7.25 2.78
CA PRO A 113 -8.14 -8.11 3.77
C PRO A 113 -8.92 -8.21 5.09
N GLN A 114 -9.37 -7.09 5.62
CA GLN A 114 -10.04 -7.04 6.92
C GLN A 114 -11.36 -7.80 6.96
N LEU A 115 -12.08 -7.80 5.85
CA LEU A 115 -13.36 -8.52 5.72
C LEU A 115 -13.18 -9.99 5.30
N GLY A 116 -11.95 -10.43 4.96
CA GLY A 116 -11.69 -11.78 4.47
C GLY A 116 -12.17 -12.02 3.04
N ILE A 117 -12.37 -10.95 2.28
CA ILE A 117 -12.73 -11.00 0.86
C ILE A 117 -11.49 -11.33 0.03
N THR A 118 -10.31 -10.87 0.47
CA THR A 118 -9.02 -11.24 -0.10
C THR A 118 -8.61 -12.62 0.40
N GLN A 119 -8.42 -13.56 -0.51
CA GLN A 119 -8.05 -14.94 -0.18
C GLN A 119 -6.91 -15.45 -1.06
N PRO A 120 -6.13 -16.44 -0.60
CA PRO A 120 -5.05 -17.03 -1.39
C PRO A 120 -5.53 -17.61 -2.73
N GLY A 121 -4.71 -17.45 -3.75
CA GLY A 121 -4.96 -17.99 -5.09
C GLY A 121 -5.87 -17.15 -5.99
N MET A 122 -6.52 -16.12 -5.47
CA MET A 122 -7.42 -15.26 -6.26
C MET A 122 -6.66 -14.35 -7.21
N THR A 123 -7.34 -13.97 -8.30
CA THR A 123 -6.99 -12.81 -9.13
C THR A 123 -7.82 -11.61 -8.69
N ILE A 124 -7.16 -10.50 -8.33
CA ILE A 124 -7.82 -9.30 -7.77
C ILE A 124 -7.39 -8.07 -8.56
N VAL A 125 -8.35 -7.25 -8.98
CA VAL A 125 -8.07 -5.99 -9.66
C VAL A 125 -8.81 -4.82 -9.03
N CYS A 126 -8.23 -3.63 -9.20
CA CYS A 126 -8.81 -2.34 -8.81
C CYS A 126 -8.23 -1.24 -9.69
N GLY A 127 -8.93 -0.15 -9.85
CA GLY A 127 -8.42 1.06 -10.50
C GLY A 127 -7.36 1.84 -9.69
N ASP A 128 -6.65 1.17 -8.81
CA ASP A 128 -5.56 1.69 -7.98
C ASP A 128 -4.33 0.77 -8.04
N SER A 129 -3.16 1.35 -8.25
CA SER A 129 -1.91 0.60 -8.38
C SER A 129 -1.55 -0.21 -7.13
N HIS A 130 -1.93 0.25 -5.92
CA HIS A 130 -1.63 -0.45 -4.67
C HIS A 130 -2.51 -1.69 -4.41
N THR A 131 -3.31 -2.12 -5.39
CA THR A 131 -3.98 -3.43 -5.42
C THR A 131 -2.99 -4.57 -5.18
N SER A 132 -1.72 -4.37 -5.51
CA SER A 132 -0.61 -5.27 -5.16
C SER A 132 -0.55 -5.66 -3.68
N THR A 133 -1.13 -4.87 -2.77
CA THR A 133 -1.26 -5.18 -1.33
C THR A 133 -1.83 -6.57 -1.08
N HIS A 134 -2.82 -6.99 -1.88
CA HIS A 134 -3.51 -8.27 -1.72
C HIS A 134 -2.60 -9.48 -2.02
N GLY A 135 -1.48 -9.25 -2.71
CA GLY A 135 -0.46 -10.28 -2.95
C GLY A 135 0.22 -10.81 -1.68
N ALA A 136 0.10 -10.11 -0.55
CA ALA A 136 0.51 -10.58 0.77
C ALA A 136 -0.20 -11.87 1.21
N PHE A 137 -1.36 -12.15 0.62
CA PHE A 137 -2.17 -13.35 0.85
C PHE A 137 -1.86 -14.48 -0.16
N GLY A 138 -0.95 -14.27 -1.11
CA GLY A 138 -0.75 -15.17 -2.23
C GLY A 138 -1.86 -15.04 -3.28
N ALA A 139 -2.45 -13.85 -3.44
CA ALA A 139 -3.36 -13.50 -4.52
C ALA A 139 -2.59 -12.78 -5.62
N LEU A 140 -2.86 -13.06 -6.89
CA LEU A 140 -2.31 -12.30 -8.02
C LEU A 140 -3.14 -11.02 -8.19
N ALA A 141 -2.64 -9.93 -7.61
CA ALA A 141 -3.39 -8.70 -7.47
C ALA A 141 -2.64 -7.50 -8.08
N PHE A 142 -3.32 -6.71 -8.90
CA PHE A 142 -2.69 -5.60 -9.62
C PHE A 142 -3.67 -4.49 -10.00
N GLY A 143 -3.13 -3.28 -10.12
CA GLY A 143 -3.85 -2.11 -10.59
C GLY A 143 -4.16 -2.15 -12.08
N ILE A 144 -5.32 -1.61 -12.46
CA ILE A 144 -5.80 -1.54 -13.85
C ILE A 144 -6.25 -0.11 -14.19
N GLY A 145 -6.21 0.23 -15.48
CA GLY A 145 -6.69 1.52 -15.97
C GLY A 145 -8.21 1.60 -16.07
N THR A 146 -8.76 2.80 -16.21
CA THR A 146 -10.22 3.02 -16.25
C THR A 146 -10.92 2.22 -17.36
N SER A 147 -10.32 2.09 -18.55
CA SER A 147 -10.89 1.29 -19.63
C SER A 147 -10.89 -0.21 -19.30
N GLU A 148 -9.87 -0.67 -18.54
CA GLU A 148 -9.82 -2.05 -18.06
C GLU A 148 -10.85 -2.28 -16.95
N VAL A 149 -11.11 -1.27 -16.08
CA VAL A 149 -12.20 -1.31 -15.10
C VAL A 149 -13.55 -1.54 -15.80
N GLU A 150 -13.85 -0.79 -16.88
CA GLU A 150 -15.05 -1.01 -17.70
C GLU A 150 -15.10 -2.43 -18.25
N HIS A 151 -13.98 -2.91 -18.80
CA HIS A 151 -13.91 -4.25 -19.40
C HIS A 151 -14.20 -5.33 -18.34
N VAL A 152 -13.59 -5.25 -17.15
CA VAL A 152 -13.82 -6.22 -16.06
C VAL A 152 -15.25 -6.15 -15.55
N LEU A 153 -15.82 -4.95 -15.36
CA LEU A 153 -17.24 -4.81 -14.99
C LEU A 153 -18.16 -5.50 -16.01
N ALA A 154 -17.87 -5.38 -17.32
CA ALA A 154 -18.69 -5.94 -18.38
C ALA A 154 -18.53 -7.46 -18.53
N THR A 155 -17.35 -8.03 -18.29
CA THR A 155 -16.99 -9.39 -18.69
C THR A 155 -16.50 -10.28 -17.55
N GLN A 156 -16.03 -9.73 -16.45
CA GLN A 156 -15.31 -10.41 -15.37
C GLN A 156 -13.99 -11.04 -15.84
N THR A 157 -13.42 -10.56 -16.93
CA THR A 157 -12.16 -11.03 -17.52
C THR A 157 -11.27 -9.86 -17.87
N LEU A 158 -9.97 -10.12 -18.10
CA LEU A 158 -9.03 -9.10 -18.54
C LEU A 158 -7.98 -9.73 -19.48
N PRO A 159 -7.76 -9.16 -20.70
CA PRO A 159 -6.66 -9.59 -21.56
C PRO A 159 -5.33 -9.04 -21.05
N LEU A 160 -4.36 -9.91 -20.82
CA LEU A 160 -3.06 -9.57 -20.24
C LEU A 160 -1.92 -10.36 -20.87
N ILE A 161 -0.78 -9.67 -21.07
CA ILE A 161 0.48 -10.34 -21.36
C ILE A 161 1.03 -10.89 -20.04
N ARG A 162 1.40 -12.17 -20.02
CA ARG A 162 1.95 -12.82 -18.84
C ARG A 162 3.25 -12.12 -18.42
N PRO A 163 3.33 -11.61 -17.17
CA PRO A 163 4.53 -10.98 -16.67
C PRO A 163 5.64 -12.01 -16.39
N LYS A 164 6.88 -11.56 -16.39
CA LYS A 164 8.03 -12.29 -15.86
C LYS A 164 7.96 -12.42 -14.37
N THR A 165 8.77 -13.30 -13.79
CA THR A 165 8.85 -13.53 -12.35
C THR A 165 10.21 -13.14 -11.79
N MET A 166 10.22 -12.46 -10.63
CA MET A 166 11.44 -12.08 -9.94
C MET A 166 11.35 -12.49 -8.46
N ALA A 167 12.33 -13.28 -8.00
CA ALA A 167 12.46 -13.58 -6.57
C ALA A 167 13.18 -12.45 -5.84
N ILE A 168 12.63 -12.02 -4.72
CA ILE A 168 13.28 -11.13 -3.74
C ILE A 168 13.50 -11.96 -2.47
N ASN A 169 14.70 -12.48 -2.31
CA ASN A 169 15.08 -13.32 -1.19
C ASN A 169 15.62 -12.44 -0.06
N VAL A 170 14.97 -12.46 1.11
CA VAL A 170 15.39 -11.70 2.30
C VAL A 170 15.63 -12.70 3.43
N GLU A 171 16.88 -13.00 3.66
CA GLU A 171 17.31 -13.96 4.70
C GLU A 171 17.86 -13.23 5.92
N GLY A 172 17.83 -13.89 7.07
CA GLY A 172 18.31 -13.35 8.34
C GLY A 172 17.18 -12.89 9.26
N THR A 173 17.51 -12.06 10.24
CA THR A 173 16.60 -11.57 11.27
C THR A 173 16.63 -10.03 11.33
N LEU A 174 15.47 -9.38 11.35
CA LEU A 174 15.41 -7.94 11.49
C LEU A 174 15.88 -7.50 12.89
N LYS A 175 16.71 -6.47 12.93
CA LYS A 175 17.13 -5.85 14.18
C LYS A 175 15.96 -5.06 14.83
N PRO A 176 15.98 -4.86 16.16
CA PRO A 176 15.02 -3.98 16.81
C PRO A 176 14.96 -2.60 16.15
N GLY A 177 13.75 -2.11 15.91
CA GLY A 177 13.54 -0.81 15.25
C GLY A 177 13.52 -0.85 13.71
N VAL A 178 13.81 -2.00 13.10
CA VAL A 178 13.70 -2.23 11.65
C VAL A 178 12.38 -2.94 11.35
N THR A 179 11.67 -2.49 10.33
CA THR A 179 10.33 -2.97 9.96
C THR A 179 10.27 -3.44 8.50
N SER A 180 9.14 -3.99 8.11
CA SER A 180 8.86 -4.33 6.71
C SER A 180 8.94 -3.13 5.75
N LYS A 181 8.63 -1.92 6.25
CA LYS A 181 8.79 -0.69 5.46
C LYS A 181 10.25 -0.42 5.11
N ASP A 182 11.15 -0.70 6.04
CA ASP A 182 12.58 -0.54 5.81
C ASP A 182 13.09 -1.59 4.81
N ILE A 183 12.56 -2.83 4.84
CA ILE A 183 12.86 -3.86 3.84
C ILE A 183 12.49 -3.37 2.44
N ILE A 184 11.24 -2.94 2.24
CA ILE A 184 10.78 -2.58 0.90
C ILE A 184 11.45 -1.31 0.39
N LEU A 185 11.72 -0.32 1.23
CA LEU A 185 12.49 0.86 0.84
C LEU A 185 13.91 0.49 0.42
N ALA A 186 14.57 -0.43 1.14
CA ALA A 186 15.90 -0.92 0.78
C ALA A 186 15.88 -1.71 -0.55
N VAL A 187 14.85 -2.53 -0.80
CA VAL A 187 14.64 -3.21 -2.09
C VAL A 187 14.52 -2.19 -3.21
N ILE A 188 13.65 -1.19 -3.07
CA ILE A 188 13.42 -0.17 -4.10
C ILE A 188 14.69 0.64 -4.35
N ALA A 189 15.42 1.03 -3.30
CA ALA A 189 16.69 1.72 -3.44
C ALA A 189 17.75 0.88 -4.17
N LYS A 190 17.72 -0.46 -3.96
CA LYS A 190 18.67 -1.39 -4.59
C LYS A 190 18.39 -1.64 -6.06
N ILE A 191 17.12 -1.80 -6.45
CA ILE A 191 16.78 -2.17 -7.83
C ILE A 191 16.29 -0.97 -8.69
N GLY A 192 16.04 0.18 -8.04
CA GLY A 192 15.49 1.37 -8.66
C GLY A 192 13.96 1.31 -8.84
N THR A 193 13.35 2.46 -9.12
CA THR A 193 11.90 2.60 -9.35
C THR A 193 11.39 1.92 -10.63
N GLY A 194 12.29 1.52 -11.53
CA GLY A 194 11.98 0.77 -12.76
C GLY A 194 12.48 -0.68 -12.76
N GLY A 195 13.19 -1.12 -11.71
CA GLY A 195 13.86 -2.42 -11.70
C GLY A 195 12.93 -3.64 -11.72
N GLY A 196 11.67 -3.46 -11.32
CA GLY A 196 10.61 -4.46 -11.35
C GLY A 196 9.70 -4.39 -12.58
N GLN A 197 9.97 -3.52 -13.55
CA GLN A 197 9.10 -3.34 -14.70
C GLN A 197 8.94 -4.62 -15.52
N GLY A 198 7.69 -5.04 -15.73
CA GLY A 198 7.34 -6.28 -16.43
C GLY A 198 7.42 -7.55 -15.57
N TYR A 199 7.69 -7.41 -14.27
CA TYR A 199 7.79 -8.53 -13.33
C TYR A 199 6.65 -8.54 -12.31
N VAL A 200 6.33 -9.76 -11.83
CA VAL A 200 5.73 -10.02 -10.52
C VAL A 200 6.87 -10.32 -9.56
N LEU A 201 6.94 -9.61 -8.43
CA LEU A 201 7.96 -9.83 -7.39
C LEU A 201 7.43 -10.84 -6.37
N GLU A 202 8.10 -11.98 -6.20
CA GLU A 202 7.81 -12.92 -5.13
C GLU A 202 8.81 -12.74 -3.99
N TYR A 203 8.33 -12.27 -2.84
CA TYR A 203 9.15 -12.08 -1.66
C TYR A 203 9.25 -13.37 -0.87
N ARG A 204 10.47 -13.77 -0.55
CA ARG A 204 10.84 -15.07 0.04
C ARG A 204 11.92 -14.90 1.10
N GLY A 205 12.19 -15.95 1.84
CA GLY A 205 13.26 -15.98 2.83
C GLY A 205 12.76 -16.00 4.27
N SER A 206 13.69 -16.21 5.19
CA SER A 206 13.39 -16.35 6.63
C SER A 206 12.82 -15.09 7.22
N ALA A 207 13.35 -13.92 6.85
CA ALA A 207 12.85 -12.63 7.31
C ALA A 207 11.40 -12.36 6.85
N ILE A 208 11.05 -12.76 5.61
CA ILE A 208 9.69 -12.58 5.08
C ILE A 208 8.69 -13.52 5.77
N ARG A 209 9.06 -14.78 6.00
CA ARG A 209 8.21 -15.75 6.70
C ARG A 209 7.90 -15.33 8.15
N ALA A 210 8.85 -14.64 8.80
CA ALA A 210 8.70 -14.17 10.18
C ALA A 210 7.76 -12.94 10.31
N LEU A 211 7.37 -12.29 9.21
CA LEU A 211 6.51 -11.10 9.22
C LEU A 211 5.06 -11.44 9.53
N SER A 212 4.40 -10.52 10.25
CA SER A 212 2.94 -10.49 10.38
C SER A 212 2.26 -10.21 9.03
N MET A 213 0.94 -10.43 8.94
CA MET A 213 0.21 -10.13 7.71
C MET A 213 0.23 -8.64 7.36
N GLU A 214 0.11 -7.76 8.36
CA GLU A 214 0.20 -6.31 8.19
C GLU A 214 1.56 -5.90 7.59
N ALA A 215 2.64 -6.49 8.09
CA ALA A 215 3.98 -6.27 7.58
C ALA A 215 4.16 -6.79 6.13
N ARG A 216 3.60 -7.97 5.80
CA ARG A 216 3.58 -8.51 4.44
C ARG A 216 2.80 -7.62 3.48
N MET A 217 1.65 -7.08 3.93
CA MET A 217 0.85 -6.14 3.13
C MET A 217 1.62 -4.85 2.83
N THR A 218 2.45 -4.35 3.76
CA THR A 218 3.32 -3.20 3.51
C THR A 218 4.32 -3.46 2.38
N ILE A 219 4.95 -4.63 2.36
CA ILE A 219 5.92 -5.01 1.31
C ILE A 219 5.22 -5.12 -0.05
N CYS A 220 4.14 -5.89 -0.13
CA CYS A 220 3.41 -6.07 -1.38
C CYS A 220 2.79 -4.76 -1.89
N ASN A 221 2.29 -3.90 -0.99
CA ASN A 221 1.79 -2.57 -1.32
C ASN A 221 2.82 -1.76 -2.11
N MET A 222 4.06 -1.69 -1.64
CA MET A 222 5.10 -0.86 -2.23
C MET A 222 5.89 -1.54 -3.36
N SER A 223 5.52 -2.72 -3.80
CA SER A 223 6.13 -3.36 -4.98
C SER A 223 5.97 -2.53 -6.25
N ILE A 224 4.90 -1.76 -6.32
CA ILE A 224 4.59 -0.88 -7.45
C ILE A 224 5.58 0.28 -7.54
N GLU A 225 6.15 0.72 -6.43
CA GLU A 225 7.18 1.78 -6.40
C GLU A 225 8.52 1.29 -6.97
N ALA A 226 8.73 -0.03 -7.08
CA ALA A 226 9.83 -0.63 -7.84
C ALA A 226 9.50 -0.80 -9.33
N GLY A 227 8.30 -0.37 -9.79
CA GLY A 227 7.82 -0.53 -11.16
C GLY A 227 7.20 -1.91 -11.44
N ALA A 228 7.04 -2.77 -10.44
CA ALA A 228 6.51 -4.11 -10.62
C ALA A 228 5.02 -4.13 -10.99
N ARG A 229 4.57 -5.20 -11.66
CA ARG A 229 3.14 -5.43 -11.94
C ARG A 229 2.38 -5.80 -10.67
N ALA A 230 3.00 -6.62 -9.81
CA ALA A 230 2.45 -7.07 -8.52
C ALA A 230 3.59 -7.52 -7.59
N GLY A 231 3.31 -7.56 -6.29
CA GLY A 231 4.11 -8.26 -5.28
C GLY A 231 3.34 -9.47 -4.77
N LEU A 232 4.04 -10.56 -4.47
CA LEU A 232 3.46 -11.81 -3.98
C LEU A 232 4.26 -12.32 -2.78
N ILE A 233 3.55 -12.92 -1.81
CA ILE A 233 4.11 -13.74 -0.75
C ILE A 233 3.30 -15.03 -0.70
N ALA A 234 3.96 -16.18 -0.74
CA ALA A 234 3.28 -17.47 -0.64
C ALA A 234 2.49 -17.57 0.68
N PRO A 235 1.22 -18.01 0.64
CA PRO A 235 0.42 -18.14 1.85
C PRO A 235 0.97 -19.24 2.75
N ASP A 236 0.98 -18.99 4.04
CA ASP A 236 1.42 -19.91 5.08
C ASP A 236 0.46 -19.86 6.28
N GLN A 237 0.86 -20.48 7.41
CA GLN A 237 0.02 -20.52 8.60
C GLN A 237 -0.37 -19.13 9.10
N THR A 238 0.54 -18.13 9.00
CA THR A 238 0.25 -16.73 9.36
C THR A 238 -0.91 -16.18 8.51
N THR A 239 -0.91 -16.48 7.21
CA THR A 239 -1.99 -16.08 6.30
C THR A 239 -3.30 -16.77 6.65
N PHE A 240 -3.26 -18.07 6.91
CA PHE A 240 -4.46 -18.86 7.22
C PHE A 240 -5.11 -18.39 8.53
N ASP A 241 -4.31 -18.16 9.57
CA ASP A 241 -4.76 -17.66 10.86
C ASP A 241 -5.38 -16.26 10.76
N TYR A 242 -4.82 -15.40 9.90
CA TYR A 242 -5.36 -14.06 9.66
C TYR A 242 -6.72 -14.09 8.97
N VAL A 243 -6.92 -14.97 7.98
CA VAL A 243 -8.17 -15.08 7.21
C VAL A 243 -9.26 -15.76 8.03
N LYS A 244 -8.90 -16.72 8.88
CA LYS A 244 -9.86 -17.54 9.65
C LYS A 244 -10.78 -16.68 10.50
N GLY A 245 -12.09 -16.92 10.35
CA GLY A 245 -13.11 -16.23 11.14
C GLY A 245 -13.42 -14.80 10.71
N LYS A 246 -12.84 -14.31 9.60
CA LYS A 246 -13.25 -13.04 9.00
C LYS A 246 -14.68 -13.16 8.42
N PRO A 247 -15.42 -12.02 8.28
CA PRO A 247 -16.83 -12.03 7.85
C PRO A 247 -17.13 -12.77 6.55
N HIS A 248 -16.22 -12.72 5.57
CA HIS A 248 -16.38 -13.36 4.26
C HIS A 248 -15.38 -14.50 4.02
N ALA A 249 -14.69 -14.97 5.05
CA ALA A 249 -13.85 -16.15 4.94
C ALA A 249 -14.72 -17.41 4.82
N PRO A 250 -14.25 -18.45 4.13
CA PRO A 250 -14.92 -19.75 4.11
C PRO A 250 -15.11 -20.30 5.54
N THR A 251 -16.16 -21.09 5.74
CA THR A 251 -16.48 -21.70 7.04
C THR A 251 -16.80 -23.19 6.90
N GLY A 252 -16.64 -23.98 7.98
CA GLY A 252 -16.94 -25.40 7.96
C GLY A 252 -16.19 -26.16 6.89
N ALA A 253 -16.88 -27.00 6.12
CA ALA A 253 -16.29 -27.82 5.07
C ALA A 253 -15.64 -26.98 3.94
N ASP A 254 -16.19 -25.82 3.63
CA ASP A 254 -15.60 -24.91 2.62
C ASP A 254 -14.25 -24.36 3.08
N TRP A 255 -14.09 -24.13 4.40
CA TRP A 255 -12.78 -23.76 4.97
C TRP A 255 -11.74 -24.88 4.78
N ASP A 256 -12.13 -26.13 5.04
CA ASP A 256 -11.23 -27.26 4.91
C ASP A 256 -10.78 -27.48 3.46
N LEU A 257 -11.69 -27.32 2.50
CA LEU A 257 -11.41 -27.36 1.07
C LEU A 257 -10.47 -26.21 0.64
N ALA A 258 -10.79 -24.98 1.05
CA ALA A 258 -9.99 -23.81 0.76
C ALA A 258 -8.57 -23.95 1.34
N LEU A 259 -8.46 -24.38 2.61
CA LEU A 259 -7.17 -24.57 3.27
C LEU A 259 -6.33 -25.68 2.58
N ALA A 260 -6.95 -26.76 2.13
CA ALA A 260 -6.26 -27.80 1.37
C ALA A 260 -5.68 -27.25 0.06
N TYR A 261 -6.46 -26.44 -0.66
CA TYR A 261 -6.01 -25.76 -1.88
C TYR A 261 -4.91 -24.71 -1.58
N TRP A 262 -5.11 -23.83 -0.61
CA TRP A 262 -4.16 -22.76 -0.27
C TRP A 262 -2.77 -23.29 0.09
N LYS A 263 -2.69 -24.46 0.71
CA LYS A 263 -1.41 -25.14 1.02
C LYS A 263 -0.62 -25.57 -0.23
N THR A 264 -1.26 -25.66 -1.39
CA THR A 264 -0.59 -25.97 -2.66
C THR A 264 0.03 -24.73 -3.33
N LEU A 265 -0.36 -23.53 -2.87
CA LEU A 265 0.05 -22.24 -3.43
C LEU A 265 1.43 -21.82 -2.94
N VAL A 266 2.42 -22.62 -3.24
CA VAL A 266 3.84 -22.36 -3.00
C VAL A 266 4.61 -22.55 -4.29
N THR A 267 5.67 -21.79 -4.49
CA THR A 267 6.58 -21.97 -5.62
C THR A 267 7.26 -23.33 -5.51
N ASP A 268 7.28 -24.11 -6.60
CA ASP A 268 7.90 -25.43 -6.63
C ASP A 268 9.42 -25.33 -6.44
N ASN A 269 10.04 -26.36 -5.84
CA ASN A 269 11.47 -26.33 -5.51
C ASN A 269 12.39 -26.24 -6.75
N ASP A 270 11.92 -26.72 -7.91
CA ASP A 270 12.64 -26.70 -9.18
C ASP A 270 12.16 -25.59 -10.13
N ALA A 271 11.29 -24.69 -9.64
CA ALA A 271 10.86 -23.51 -10.38
C ALA A 271 12.04 -22.56 -10.61
N LYS A 272 12.02 -21.89 -11.76
CA LYS A 272 13.05 -20.91 -12.11
C LYS A 272 12.42 -19.54 -12.22
N PHE A 273 13.02 -18.57 -11.55
CA PHE A 273 12.70 -17.15 -11.73
C PHE A 273 13.51 -16.56 -12.89
N ASP A 274 12.95 -15.59 -13.59
CA ASP A 274 13.67 -14.85 -14.64
C ASP A 274 14.78 -13.96 -14.03
N LYS A 275 14.61 -13.55 -12.76
CA LYS A 275 15.59 -12.76 -12.02
C LYS A 275 15.51 -13.04 -10.52
N GLU A 276 16.64 -12.95 -9.83
CA GLU A 276 16.70 -13.07 -8.38
C GLU A 276 17.50 -11.94 -7.76
N ILE A 277 17.03 -11.45 -6.62
CA ILE A 277 17.65 -10.40 -5.81
C ILE A 277 17.75 -10.91 -4.37
N ASN A 278 18.93 -10.77 -3.77
CA ASN A 278 19.17 -11.21 -2.40
C ASN A 278 19.46 -10.01 -1.49
N LEU A 279 18.86 -10.00 -0.31
CA LEU A 279 19.11 -9.07 0.79
C LEU A 279 19.38 -9.84 2.07
N ASN A 280 20.29 -9.28 2.88
CA ASN A 280 20.55 -9.77 4.23
C ASN A 280 19.80 -8.88 5.23
N ALA A 281 18.81 -9.45 5.94
CA ALA A 281 18.02 -8.73 6.93
C ALA A 281 18.86 -8.26 8.14
N ASP A 282 19.94 -8.99 8.49
CA ASP A 282 20.83 -8.64 9.59
C ASP A 282 21.61 -7.32 9.33
N GLU A 283 21.70 -6.89 8.08
CA GLU A 283 22.38 -5.65 7.67
C GLU A 283 21.44 -4.46 7.55
N LEU A 284 20.13 -4.69 7.55
CA LEU A 284 19.15 -3.63 7.41
C LEU A 284 19.12 -2.73 8.65
N ALA A 285 18.85 -1.47 8.41
CA ALA A 285 18.68 -0.43 9.41
C ALA A 285 17.41 0.38 9.10
N PRO A 286 16.88 1.18 10.03
CA PRO A 286 15.79 2.12 9.72
C PRO A 286 16.13 2.94 8.47
N PHE A 287 15.20 3.02 7.53
CA PHE A 287 15.40 3.57 6.20
C PHE A 287 14.51 4.81 5.98
N VAL A 288 14.98 5.76 5.19
CA VAL A 288 14.23 6.99 4.87
C VAL A 288 14.55 7.45 3.46
N THR A 289 13.58 8.02 2.77
CA THR A 289 13.83 8.70 1.48
C THR A 289 14.36 10.11 1.72
N TRP A 290 15.43 10.47 1.00
CA TRP A 290 16.01 11.82 1.04
C TRP A 290 15.56 12.71 -0.13
N GLY A 291 15.06 12.11 -1.20
CA GLY A 291 14.67 12.78 -2.43
C GLY A 291 13.19 12.70 -2.74
N THR A 292 12.85 12.79 -4.03
CA THR A 292 11.47 12.92 -4.56
C THR A 292 10.89 11.64 -5.13
N ASN A 293 11.52 10.50 -4.88
CA ASN A 293 10.97 9.18 -5.22
C ASN A 293 11.47 8.10 -4.26
N PRO A 294 10.78 6.95 -4.15
CA PRO A 294 11.15 5.88 -3.21
C PRO A 294 12.51 5.22 -3.48
N GLY A 295 13.05 5.32 -4.70
CA GLY A 295 14.39 4.83 -5.03
C GLY A 295 15.51 5.70 -4.44
N GLN A 296 15.22 6.93 -4.07
CA GLN A 296 16.14 7.85 -3.41
C GLN A 296 16.09 7.67 -1.88
N GLY A 297 16.33 6.44 -1.43
CA GLY A 297 16.32 6.04 -0.02
C GLY A 297 17.70 5.65 0.50
N LEU A 298 17.92 5.86 1.80
CA LEU A 298 19.16 5.53 2.52
C LEU A 298 18.85 5.10 3.96
N PRO A 299 19.77 4.36 4.61
CA PRO A 299 19.71 4.18 6.05
C PRO A 299 19.68 5.53 6.76
N LEU A 300 18.84 5.67 7.79
CA LEU A 300 18.66 6.92 8.55
C LEU A 300 19.96 7.45 9.18
N SER A 301 20.96 6.60 9.38
CA SER A 301 22.30 6.98 9.87
C SER A 301 23.18 7.67 8.82
N ALA A 302 22.78 7.68 7.56
CA ALA A 302 23.53 8.26 6.46
C ALA A 302 23.36 9.79 6.36
N SER A 303 24.06 10.37 5.41
CA SER A 303 23.90 11.77 4.99
C SER A 303 23.37 11.85 3.56
N VAL A 304 22.75 12.97 3.24
CA VAL A 304 22.26 13.30 1.89
C VAL A 304 23.40 13.16 0.88
N PRO A 305 23.21 12.42 -0.23
CA PRO A 305 24.27 12.17 -1.20
C PRO A 305 24.79 13.44 -1.86
N ASN A 306 26.06 13.40 -2.29
CA ASN A 306 26.62 14.42 -3.15
C ASN A 306 26.41 14.01 -4.62
N PRO A 307 25.62 14.76 -5.41
CA PRO A 307 25.40 14.43 -6.82
C PRO A 307 26.70 14.34 -7.64
N ALA A 308 27.73 15.10 -7.27
CA ALA A 308 29.03 15.07 -7.97
C ALA A 308 29.74 13.69 -7.88
N GLU A 309 29.36 12.85 -6.91
CA GLU A 309 29.92 11.51 -6.73
C GLU A 309 29.11 10.44 -7.51
N ILE A 310 27.98 10.81 -8.12
CA ILE A 310 27.15 9.90 -8.92
C ILE A 310 27.71 9.85 -10.34
N SER A 311 28.19 8.68 -10.75
CA SER A 311 28.83 8.47 -12.05
C SER A 311 27.86 8.56 -13.23
N ASN A 312 26.65 8.00 -13.09
CA ASN A 312 25.62 8.08 -14.12
C ASN A 312 25.07 9.50 -14.23
N ALA A 313 25.08 10.07 -15.44
CA ALA A 313 24.68 11.46 -15.67
C ALA A 313 23.18 11.72 -15.47
N GLU A 314 22.33 10.72 -15.79
CA GLU A 314 20.88 10.81 -15.62
C GLU A 314 20.51 10.77 -14.13
N ASP A 315 21.09 9.83 -13.38
CA ASP A 315 20.90 9.70 -11.92
C ASP A 315 21.44 10.94 -11.19
N ARG A 316 22.56 11.47 -11.63
CA ARG A 316 23.13 12.72 -11.09
C ARG A 316 22.17 13.89 -11.27
N GLY A 317 21.68 14.11 -12.50
CA GLY A 317 20.70 15.16 -12.78
C GLY A 317 19.38 14.96 -12.02
N ALA A 318 18.94 13.72 -11.81
CA ALA A 318 17.78 13.44 -10.98
C ALA A 318 18.03 13.76 -9.50
N ALA A 319 19.24 13.47 -9.00
CA ALA A 319 19.63 13.81 -7.63
C ALA A 319 19.73 15.34 -7.42
N GLU A 320 20.29 16.08 -8.36
CA GLU A 320 20.38 17.55 -8.31
C GLU A 320 18.97 18.18 -8.21
N ARG A 321 18.04 17.79 -9.08
CA ARG A 321 16.64 18.27 -9.05
C ARG A 321 15.95 17.89 -7.74
N ALA A 322 16.15 16.66 -7.24
CA ALA A 322 15.58 16.21 -5.99
C ALA A 322 16.07 17.04 -4.80
N LEU A 323 17.38 17.35 -4.74
CA LEU A 323 17.94 18.19 -3.67
C LEU A 323 17.41 19.62 -3.71
N GLU A 324 17.27 20.20 -4.92
CA GLU A 324 16.67 21.52 -5.10
C GLU A 324 15.23 21.54 -4.59
N TYR A 325 14.39 20.59 -5.03
CA TYR A 325 13.00 20.51 -4.57
C TYR A 325 12.89 20.28 -3.06
N MET A 326 13.66 19.34 -2.54
CA MET A 326 13.67 18.98 -1.11
C MET A 326 14.38 20.05 -0.26
N ASP A 327 15.03 21.06 -0.86
CA ASP A 327 15.82 22.10 -0.16
C ASP A 327 16.81 21.45 0.82
N LEU A 328 17.62 20.56 0.30
CA LEU A 328 18.63 19.83 1.05
C LEU A 328 20.01 20.06 0.43
N LYS A 329 21.03 20.12 1.28
CA LYS A 329 22.42 20.24 0.84
C LYS A 329 23.11 18.88 0.90
N PRO A 330 23.99 18.57 -0.06
CA PRO A 330 24.86 17.40 0.03
C PRO A 330 25.58 17.32 1.38
N GLY A 331 25.72 16.11 1.92
CA GLY A 331 26.41 15.89 3.20
C GLY A 331 25.55 16.19 4.44
N THR A 332 24.34 16.73 4.31
CA THR A 332 23.44 16.94 5.47
C THR A 332 23.11 15.61 6.14
N PRO A 333 23.40 15.41 7.43
CA PRO A 333 23.00 14.19 8.14
C PRO A 333 21.47 14.04 8.14
N LEU A 334 20.93 12.88 7.76
CA LEU A 334 19.48 12.67 7.66
C LEU A 334 18.79 12.94 9.00
N LYS A 335 19.39 12.56 10.11
CA LYS A 335 18.87 12.80 11.48
C LYS A 335 18.79 14.27 11.89
N SER A 336 19.44 15.19 11.15
CA SER A 336 19.37 16.63 11.40
C SER A 336 18.23 17.33 10.68
N ILE A 337 17.54 16.62 9.77
CA ILE A 337 16.47 17.17 8.95
C ILE A 337 15.23 17.39 9.85
N LYS A 338 14.83 18.66 9.97
CA LYS A 338 13.61 19.04 10.69
C LYS A 338 12.38 18.73 9.84
N VAL A 339 11.28 18.39 10.49
CA VAL A 339 9.97 18.17 9.86
C VAL A 339 8.89 19.02 10.54
N ASP A 340 7.91 19.46 9.78
CA ASP A 340 6.78 20.26 10.23
C ASP A 340 5.57 19.38 10.53
N THR A 341 5.44 18.28 9.79
CA THR A 341 4.31 17.36 9.87
C THR A 341 4.79 15.91 9.90
N VAL A 342 4.15 15.09 10.71
CA VAL A 342 4.23 13.63 10.64
C VAL A 342 2.88 13.06 10.27
N PHE A 343 2.86 12.17 9.28
CA PHE A 343 1.66 11.45 8.85
C PHE A 343 1.81 9.96 9.14
N LEU A 344 0.93 9.43 9.98
CA LEU A 344 0.79 8.02 10.30
C LEU A 344 -0.55 7.52 9.74
N GLY A 345 -0.53 6.75 8.67
CA GLY A 345 -1.73 6.31 7.97
C GLY A 345 -1.43 5.67 6.61
N SER A 346 -2.38 5.75 5.67
CA SER A 346 -2.29 5.18 4.32
C SER A 346 -2.60 3.68 4.27
N CYS A 347 -2.89 3.18 3.06
CA CYS A 347 -3.00 1.73 2.80
C CYS A 347 -1.70 0.98 3.11
N THR A 348 -0.58 1.67 3.18
CA THR A 348 0.73 1.09 3.50
C THR A 348 0.84 0.77 5.00
N ASN A 349 0.59 1.76 5.87
CA ASN A 349 0.82 1.67 7.32
C ASN A 349 -0.27 2.38 8.14
N GLY A 350 -1.54 2.11 7.86
CA GLY A 350 -2.68 2.58 8.63
C GLY A 350 -3.46 1.45 9.32
N ARG A 351 -2.84 0.27 9.51
CA ARG A 351 -3.47 -0.89 10.14
C ARG A 351 -3.27 -0.88 11.65
N ILE A 352 -4.00 -1.75 12.36
CA ILE A 352 -3.98 -1.75 13.82
C ILE A 352 -2.58 -2.00 14.40
N GLU A 353 -1.78 -2.85 13.79
CA GLU A 353 -0.42 -3.15 14.23
C GLU A 353 0.51 -1.93 14.09
N ASP A 354 0.36 -1.15 13.00
CA ASP A 354 1.10 0.09 12.79
C ASP A 354 0.79 1.12 13.88
N LEU A 355 -0.50 1.25 14.23
CA LEU A 355 -0.96 2.18 15.27
C LEU A 355 -0.46 1.75 16.66
N ARG A 356 -0.52 0.44 16.98
CA ARG A 356 0.01 -0.09 18.25
C ARG A 356 1.50 0.18 18.40
N SER A 357 2.28 -0.15 17.37
CA SER A 357 3.74 0.03 17.40
C SER A 357 4.15 1.51 17.54
N ALA A 358 3.45 2.42 16.86
CA ALA A 358 3.68 3.85 17.01
C ALA A 358 3.23 4.37 18.40
N ALA A 359 2.09 3.88 18.90
CA ALA A 359 1.58 4.26 20.22
C ALA A 359 2.54 3.85 21.35
N GLU A 360 3.19 2.69 21.26
CA GLU A 360 4.20 2.27 22.24
C GLU A 360 5.37 3.27 22.37
N ILE A 361 5.82 3.82 21.25
CA ILE A 361 6.89 4.82 21.23
C ILE A 361 6.45 6.15 21.83
N ILE A 362 5.19 6.55 21.58
CA ILE A 362 4.63 7.86 21.94
C ILE A 362 4.10 7.90 23.37
N LYS A 363 3.63 6.77 23.90
CA LYS A 363 2.95 6.65 25.19
C LYS A 363 3.67 7.42 26.32
N GLY A 364 2.94 8.30 26.99
CA GLY A 364 3.44 9.10 28.12
C GLY A 364 4.38 10.25 27.75
N LYS A 365 4.55 10.53 26.47
CA LYS A 365 5.41 11.61 25.95
C LYS A 365 4.57 12.65 25.20
N LYS A 366 5.18 13.77 24.86
CA LYS A 366 4.57 14.83 24.03
C LYS A 366 5.30 14.93 22.69
N ILE A 367 4.57 15.19 21.62
CA ILE A 367 5.18 15.53 20.33
C ILE A 367 5.89 16.87 20.42
N ALA A 368 6.86 17.10 19.54
CA ALA A 368 7.58 18.37 19.46
C ALA A 368 6.59 19.53 19.21
N THR A 369 6.76 20.64 19.94
CA THR A 369 5.79 21.76 19.97
C THR A 369 5.53 22.43 18.63
N SER A 370 6.48 22.35 17.70
CA SER A 370 6.37 22.93 16.35
C SER A 370 5.86 21.94 15.31
N LEU A 371 5.46 20.74 15.71
CA LEU A 371 5.13 19.64 14.81
C LEU A 371 3.65 19.32 14.86
N ARG A 372 3.08 19.00 13.72
CA ARG A 372 1.75 18.44 13.55
C ARG A 372 1.84 16.93 13.34
N LEU A 373 1.14 16.12 14.12
CA LEU A 373 1.04 14.67 13.94
C LEU A 373 -0.39 14.30 13.55
N LEU A 374 -0.58 13.82 12.31
CA LEU A 374 -1.86 13.26 11.84
C LEU A 374 -1.82 11.75 11.98
N VAL A 375 -2.79 11.18 12.67
CA VAL A 375 -2.99 9.74 12.80
C VAL A 375 -4.32 9.36 12.14
N VAL A 376 -4.22 8.61 11.05
CA VAL A 376 -5.36 8.25 10.19
C VAL A 376 -5.49 6.74 10.09
N PRO A 377 -6.42 6.10 10.81
CA PRO A 377 -6.70 4.66 10.67
C PRO A 377 -7.11 4.30 9.24
N GLY A 378 -6.70 3.12 8.77
CA GLY A 378 -6.95 2.68 7.40
C GLY A 378 -8.41 2.30 7.11
N SER A 379 -9.22 2.04 8.15
CA SER A 379 -10.65 1.76 8.03
C SER A 379 -11.40 2.15 9.29
N ALA A 380 -12.73 2.25 9.21
CA ALA A 380 -13.59 2.49 10.37
C ALA A 380 -13.45 1.37 11.42
N ARG A 381 -13.31 0.11 11.00
CA ARG A 381 -13.06 -1.01 11.92
C ARG A 381 -11.72 -0.88 12.64
N VAL A 382 -10.64 -0.51 11.93
CA VAL A 382 -9.33 -0.25 12.56
C VAL A 382 -9.44 0.89 13.57
N ARG A 383 -10.16 1.96 13.23
CA ARG A 383 -10.40 3.08 14.12
C ARG A 383 -11.13 2.64 15.40
N LEU A 384 -12.24 1.93 15.27
CA LEU A 384 -13.03 1.42 16.41
C LEU A 384 -12.21 0.46 17.28
N GLN A 385 -11.41 -0.40 16.67
CA GLN A 385 -10.51 -1.29 17.42
C GLN A 385 -9.45 -0.50 18.17
N ALA A 386 -8.80 0.48 17.53
CA ALA A 386 -7.80 1.33 18.18
C ALA A 386 -8.39 2.13 19.36
N GLU A 387 -9.62 2.65 19.20
CA GLU A 387 -10.35 3.34 20.26
C GLU A 387 -10.72 2.39 21.41
N SER A 388 -11.13 1.16 21.11
CA SER A 388 -11.41 0.14 22.14
C SER A 388 -10.16 -0.26 22.94
N GLU A 389 -8.99 -0.18 22.34
CA GLU A 389 -7.68 -0.44 22.95
C GLU A 389 -7.10 0.81 23.63
N GLY A 390 -7.74 1.98 23.51
CA GLY A 390 -7.30 3.25 24.06
C GLY A 390 -6.10 3.89 23.36
N LEU A 391 -5.80 3.47 22.11
CA LEU A 391 -4.68 4.03 21.34
C LEU A 391 -4.95 5.49 20.95
N ASP A 392 -6.19 5.84 20.66
CA ASP A 392 -6.65 7.21 20.40
C ASP A 392 -6.25 8.16 21.52
N LYS A 393 -6.47 7.75 22.77
CA LYS A 393 -6.10 8.54 23.96
C LYS A 393 -4.60 8.76 24.07
N ILE A 394 -3.79 7.72 23.78
CA ILE A 394 -2.32 7.84 23.76
C ILE A 394 -1.89 8.90 22.75
N PHE A 395 -2.43 8.90 21.55
CA PHE A 395 -2.10 9.87 20.50
C PHE A 395 -2.61 11.28 20.84
N LEU A 396 -3.85 11.41 21.29
CA LEU A 396 -4.44 12.70 21.70
C LEU A 396 -3.70 13.30 22.90
N ASP A 397 -3.38 12.50 23.91
CA ASP A 397 -2.60 12.94 25.07
C ASP A 397 -1.20 13.42 24.66
N ALA A 398 -0.61 12.83 23.62
CA ALA A 398 0.67 13.29 23.09
C ALA A 398 0.56 14.62 22.31
N GLY A 399 -0.64 15.03 21.90
CA GLY A 399 -0.90 16.24 21.11
C GLY A 399 -1.11 15.96 19.61
N ALA A 400 -1.35 14.70 19.24
CA ALA A 400 -1.67 14.32 17.85
C ALA A 400 -3.14 14.63 17.48
N GLU A 401 -3.40 14.68 16.20
CA GLU A 401 -4.74 14.75 15.63
C GLU A 401 -5.23 13.35 15.28
N TRP A 402 -6.28 12.87 15.96
CA TRP A 402 -6.94 11.61 15.67
C TRP A 402 -8.03 11.81 14.61
N ARG A 403 -7.95 11.05 13.52
CA ARG A 403 -8.77 11.26 12.33
C ARG A 403 -9.72 10.09 12.05
N SER A 404 -10.72 10.31 11.20
CA SER A 404 -11.51 9.26 10.59
C SER A 404 -10.76 8.58 9.46
N ALA A 405 -11.23 7.37 9.07
CA ALA A 405 -10.58 6.55 8.04
C ALA A 405 -10.67 7.17 6.65
N GLY A 406 -9.62 7.02 5.87
CA GLY A 406 -9.51 7.47 4.47
C GLY A 406 -8.05 7.56 4.01
N CYS A 407 -7.86 7.84 2.72
CA CYS A 407 -6.52 8.02 2.15
C CYS A 407 -5.80 9.28 2.68
N SER A 408 -6.56 10.33 3.05
CA SER A 408 -6.02 11.52 3.70
C SER A 408 -4.83 12.12 2.94
N MET A 409 -3.79 12.48 3.67
CA MET A 409 -2.57 13.10 3.14
C MET A 409 -1.77 12.17 2.20
N CYS A 410 -2.04 10.86 2.16
CA CYS A 410 -1.34 9.94 1.25
C CYS A 410 -1.47 10.35 -0.23
N LEU A 411 -2.63 10.84 -0.62
CA LEU A 411 -2.91 11.33 -1.97
C LEU A 411 -3.14 12.86 -2.03
N GLY A 412 -3.55 13.45 -0.91
CA GLY A 412 -3.82 14.88 -0.84
C GLY A 412 -5.02 15.33 -1.69
N MET A 413 -6.02 14.47 -1.91
CA MET A 413 -7.26 14.79 -2.61
C MET A 413 -8.37 15.31 -1.68
N ASN A 414 -8.05 15.48 -0.40
CA ASN A 414 -8.90 16.04 0.63
C ASN A 414 -8.19 17.23 1.31
N PRO A 415 -8.79 17.87 2.33
CA PRO A 415 -8.16 19.00 3.04
C PRO A 415 -6.85 18.68 3.78
N ASP A 416 -6.50 17.40 3.95
CA ASP A 416 -5.26 17.00 4.63
C ASP A 416 -4.07 17.11 3.66
N GLN A 417 -3.51 18.30 3.55
CA GLN A 417 -2.40 18.62 2.65
C GLN A 417 -1.29 19.36 3.38
N LEU A 418 -0.08 19.23 2.85
CA LEU A 418 1.05 20.09 3.20
C LEU A 418 0.92 21.43 2.50
N LYS A 419 1.34 22.49 3.18
CA LYS A 419 1.53 23.81 2.58
C LYS A 419 2.85 23.85 1.78
N PRO A 420 2.96 24.79 0.83
CA PRO A 420 4.22 24.98 0.12
C PRO A 420 5.41 25.20 1.08
N GLY A 421 6.48 24.44 0.89
CA GLY A 421 7.68 24.46 1.72
C GLY A 421 7.61 23.60 2.99
N GLU A 422 6.43 23.15 3.46
CA GLU A 422 6.32 22.24 4.59
C GLU A 422 6.96 20.90 4.28
N ARG A 423 7.59 20.30 5.30
CA ARG A 423 8.29 19.03 5.23
C ARG A 423 7.60 18.00 6.10
N ALA A 424 7.34 16.81 5.55
CA ALA A 424 6.72 15.71 6.27
C ALA A 424 7.62 14.48 6.37
N ALA A 425 7.53 13.77 7.50
CA ALA A 425 7.84 12.35 7.61
C ALA A 425 6.53 11.57 7.50
N SER A 426 6.42 10.66 6.54
CA SER A 426 5.15 10.05 6.17
C SER A 426 5.26 8.54 6.02
N THR A 427 4.29 7.81 6.55
CA THR A 427 4.18 6.36 6.36
C THR A 427 3.45 5.98 5.06
N SER A 428 3.16 6.95 4.19
CA SER A 428 2.61 6.70 2.86
C SER A 428 3.61 5.95 1.96
N ASN A 429 3.22 5.71 0.71
CA ASN A 429 3.97 4.90 -0.24
C ASN A 429 4.72 5.72 -1.30
N ARG A 430 4.27 6.95 -1.59
CA ARG A 430 4.83 7.83 -2.63
C ARG A 430 5.16 9.21 -2.09
N ASN A 431 6.25 9.78 -2.61
CA ASN A 431 6.73 11.11 -2.22
C ASN A 431 7.20 11.96 -3.41
N PHE A 432 6.65 11.74 -4.61
CA PHE A 432 6.96 12.61 -5.73
C PHE A 432 6.47 14.04 -5.48
N GLU A 433 7.02 14.99 -6.21
CA GLU A 433 6.76 16.42 -6.09
C GLU A 433 5.25 16.73 -6.07
N GLY A 434 4.80 17.43 -5.03
CA GLY A 434 3.41 17.82 -4.87
C GLY A 434 2.44 16.71 -4.43
N ARG A 435 2.88 15.47 -4.21
CA ARG A 435 2.00 14.34 -3.86
C ARG A 435 1.12 14.58 -2.64
N GLN A 436 1.67 15.16 -1.59
CA GLN A 436 0.97 15.44 -0.33
C GLN A 436 0.55 16.91 -0.18
N GLY A 437 0.55 17.66 -1.28
CA GLY A 437 0.26 19.08 -1.35
C GLY A 437 1.26 19.81 -2.22
N LYS A 438 0.82 20.81 -2.96
CA LYS A 438 1.67 21.58 -3.90
C LYS A 438 2.84 22.22 -3.16
N GLY A 439 4.08 21.87 -3.57
CA GLY A 439 5.32 22.35 -2.96
C GLY A 439 5.64 21.72 -1.60
N GLY A 440 4.87 20.71 -1.15
CA GLY A 440 5.17 19.91 0.03
C GLY A 440 6.34 18.95 -0.21
N ARG A 441 7.16 18.73 0.80
CA ARG A 441 8.37 17.89 0.79
C ARG A 441 8.19 16.69 1.67
N THR A 442 8.25 15.48 1.13
CA THR A 442 7.91 14.26 1.88
C THR A 442 9.07 13.27 1.97
N HIS A 443 9.37 12.83 3.18
CA HIS A 443 10.25 11.70 3.46
C HIS A 443 9.39 10.48 3.82
N LEU A 444 9.56 9.37 3.09
CA LEU A 444 8.91 8.10 3.43
C LEU A 444 9.67 7.43 4.56
N VAL A 445 8.93 7.01 5.57
CA VAL A 445 9.46 6.40 6.81
C VAL A 445 8.58 5.25 7.29
N SER A 446 9.11 4.40 8.17
CA SER A 446 8.34 3.39 8.90
C SER A 446 7.50 4.02 10.02
N PRO A 447 6.45 3.32 10.54
CA PRO A 447 5.67 3.80 11.69
C PRO A 447 6.51 4.12 12.92
N LEU A 448 7.54 3.32 13.19
CA LEU A 448 8.46 3.54 14.32
C LEU A 448 9.30 4.81 14.14
N VAL A 449 9.82 5.02 12.93
CA VAL A 449 10.57 6.25 12.58
C VAL A 449 9.65 7.46 12.61
N ALA A 450 8.41 7.34 12.12
CA ALA A 450 7.40 8.39 12.19
C ALA A 450 7.12 8.81 13.64
N ALA A 451 6.87 7.85 14.52
CA ALA A 451 6.61 8.08 15.93
C ALA A 451 7.81 8.76 16.66
N ALA A 452 9.02 8.25 16.43
CA ALA A 452 10.23 8.83 17.00
C ALA A 452 10.49 10.25 16.48
N THR A 453 10.28 10.47 15.19
CA THR A 453 10.37 11.78 14.53
C THR A 453 9.37 12.78 15.11
N ALA A 454 8.13 12.33 15.39
CA ALA A 454 7.11 13.18 16.01
C ALA A 454 7.52 13.68 17.39
N LEU A 455 8.22 12.87 18.17
CA LEU A 455 8.72 13.27 19.50
C LEU A 455 9.91 14.23 19.41
N LYS A 456 10.79 14.03 18.40
CA LYS A 456 12.06 14.75 18.31
C LYS A 456 11.99 16.03 17.46
N GLY A 457 11.05 16.10 16.51
CA GLY A 457 10.95 17.21 15.54
C GLY A 457 11.96 17.14 14.40
N THR A 458 12.84 16.14 14.40
CA THR A 458 13.79 15.81 13.30
C THR A 458 13.67 14.32 12.99
N LEU A 459 14.10 13.89 11.80
CA LEU A 459 14.10 12.48 11.45
C LEU A 459 14.86 11.65 12.50
N ALA A 460 14.19 10.68 13.11
CA ALA A 460 14.72 9.88 14.21
C ALA A 460 14.16 8.47 14.20
N SER A 461 14.93 7.53 14.74
CA SER A 461 14.50 6.17 15.08
C SER A 461 14.24 6.02 16.59
N PRO A 462 13.59 4.94 17.04
CA PRO A 462 13.41 4.69 18.48
C PRO A 462 14.73 4.67 19.27
N ALA A 463 15.82 4.26 18.65
CA ALA A 463 17.15 4.26 19.28
C ALA A 463 17.72 5.67 19.52
N ASP A 464 17.11 6.70 19.00
CA ASP A 464 17.52 8.12 19.16
C ASP A 464 16.75 8.84 20.27
N LEU A 465 15.84 8.15 20.95
CA LEU A 465 15.03 8.65 22.07
C LEU A 465 15.67 8.27 23.42
#